data_bab8d157d7248f1753be4a50cbe8d1e5
#
_entry.id   bab8d157d7248f1753be4a50cbe8d1e5
#
_cell.length_a   1.000
_cell.length_b   1.000
_cell.length_c   1.000
_cell.angle_alpha   90.00
_cell.angle_beta   90.00
_cell.angle_gamma   90.00
#
_symmetry.space_group_name_H-M   'P 1'
#
loop_
_entity.id
_entity.type
_entity.pdbx_description
1 polymer ?
#
loop_
_entity_poly.entity_id
_entity_poly.type
_entity_poly.pdbx_seq_one_letter_code
_entity_poly.pdbx_strand_id
1 'polypeptide(L)'
;MSNAGDYVGGSIAGNKRGMAGGRLLIHGNSGDFTGDLMRRGLLMVAGNIGDHCGNRMIAGTITSMGSVGENAGNGMRRGTLLFPSKPASMATGFNDCGRHSLGFLPLLMRDIRAPESAFQALHPMRRRVQRYLGDASVDGQGEILIWIG
;
A
#
# COMPACT_ATOMS: atom_id res chain seq x y z
N MET A 1 -7.69 -10.25 17.57
CA MET A 1 -7.58 -9.41 16.34
C MET A 1 -8.08 -10.17 15.13
N SER A 2 -8.78 -9.48 14.26
CA SER A 2 -9.32 -10.09 13.05
C SER A 2 -8.30 -10.04 11.93
N ASN A 3 -7.91 -11.19 11.43
CA ASN A 3 -7.03 -11.30 10.27
C ASN A 3 -7.85 -11.51 9.01
N ALA A 4 -7.33 -11.08 7.89
CA ALA A 4 -7.86 -11.39 6.58
C ALA A 4 -6.88 -12.31 5.86
N GLY A 5 -7.42 -13.16 4.99
CA GLY A 5 -6.61 -14.09 4.22
C GLY A 5 -5.95 -13.42 3.02
N ASP A 6 -5.64 -14.24 2.02
CA ASP A 6 -5.01 -13.78 0.79
C ASP A 6 -6.00 -13.03 -0.11
N TYR A 7 -5.46 -12.23 -1.03
CA TYR A 7 -6.23 -11.46 -2.03
C TYR A 7 -7.23 -10.45 -1.46
N VAL A 8 -7.02 -9.98 -0.22
CA VAL A 8 -7.87 -8.93 0.37
C VAL A 8 -7.84 -7.67 -0.51
N GLY A 9 -9.02 -7.16 -0.85
CA GLY A 9 -9.15 -6.03 -1.79
C GLY A 9 -8.75 -6.36 -3.21
N GLY A 10 -8.44 -7.61 -3.48
CA GLY A 10 -7.98 -8.07 -4.78
C GLY A 10 -9.09 -8.63 -5.66
N SER A 11 -8.69 -9.09 -6.84
CA SER A 11 -9.61 -9.70 -7.79
C SER A 11 -9.90 -11.16 -7.42
N ILE A 12 -11.12 -11.59 -7.75
CA ILE A 12 -11.47 -13.00 -7.71
C ILE A 12 -11.03 -13.65 -9.03
N ALA A 13 -10.73 -14.94 -8.99
CA ALA A 13 -10.36 -15.69 -10.19
C ALA A 13 -11.40 -15.48 -11.31
N GLY A 14 -10.93 -15.09 -12.50
CA GLY A 14 -11.79 -14.76 -13.63
C GLY A 14 -12.18 -13.30 -13.75
N ASN A 15 -12.03 -12.51 -12.71
CA ASN A 15 -12.22 -11.05 -12.74
C ASN A 15 -10.90 -10.34 -13.02
N LYS A 16 -11.00 -9.22 -13.74
CA LYS A 16 -9.85 -8.38 -14.06
C LYS A 16 -9.72 -7.17 -13.14
N ARG A 17 -10.50 -7.10 -12.07
CA ARG A 17 -10.56 -5.97 -11.16
C ARG A 17 -10.54 -6.41 -9.73
N GLY A 18 -9.75 -5.73 -8.92
CA GLY A 18 -9.85 -5.77 -7.48
C GLY A 18 -10.79 -4.69 -6.96
N MET A 19 -10.52 -4.23 -5.75
CA MET A 19 -11.29 -3.19 -5.07
C MET A 19 -11.45 -1.96 -5.96
N ALA A 20 -12.69 -1.48 -6.11
CA ALA A 20 -13.03 -0.40 -7.04
C ALA A 20 -13.49 0.89 -6.35
N GLY A 21 -13.30 1.01 -5.06
CA GLY A 21 -13.63 2.24 -4.31
C GLY A 21 -13.87 1.95 -2.84
N GLY A 22 -14.19 3.01 -2.08
CA GLY A 22 -14.47 2.91 -0.67
C GLY A 22 -13.23 2.73 0.20
N ARG A 23 -13.46 2.33 1.44
CA ARG A 23 -12.42 2.04 2.41
C ARG A 23 -12.59 0.64 2.96
N LEU A 24 -11.48 -0.05 3.15
CA LEU A 24 -11.45 -1.36 3.80
C LEU A 24 -10.40 -1.34 4.90
N LEU A 25 -10.83 -1.62 6.12
CA LEU A 25 -9.95 -1.65 7.28
C LEU A 25 -9.83 -3.08 7.80
N ILE A 26 -8.61 -3.58 7.86
CA ILE A 26 -8.28 -4.87 8.45
C ILE A 26 -7.64 -4.61 9.80
N HIS A 27 -8.25 -5.09 10.87
CA HIS A 27 -7.77 -4.86 12.25
C HIS A 27 -6.58 -5.73 12.63
N GLY A 28 -6.34 -6.81 11.92
CA GLY A 28 -5.21 -7.71 12.12
C GLY A 28 -4.27 -7.68 10.93
N ASN A 29 -3.86 -8.86 10.49
CA ASN A 29 -2.95 -9.03 9.36
C ASN A 29 -3.72 -9.38 8.10
N SER A 30 -3.14 -9.11 6.94
CA SER A 30 -3.61 -9.64 5.67
C SER A 30 -2.54 -10.56 5.07
N GLY A 31 -2.98 -11.48 4.23
CA GLY A 31 -2.10 -12.48 3.60
C GLY A 31 -1.47 -11.96 2.31
N ASP A 32 -1.19 -12.90 1.40
CA ASP A 32 -0.54 -12.61 0.14
C ASP A 32 -1.50 -11.97 -0.87
N PHE A 33 -0.95 -11.25 -1.83
CA PHE A 33 -1.69 -10.58 -2.90
C PHE A 33 -2.74 -9.58 -2.40
N THR A 34 -2.50 -8.96 -1.26
CA THR A 34 -3.35 -7.87 -0.77
C THR A 34 -3.40 -6.75 -1.79
N GLY A 35 -4.61 -6.40 -2.25
CA GLY A 35 -4.80 -5.35 -3.24
C GLY A 35 -4.48 -5.74 -4.68
N ASP A 36 -4.45 -7.05 -5.00
CA ASP A 36 -4.23 -7.50 -6.39
C ASP A 36 -5.25 -6.89 -7.34
N LEU A 37 -4.75 -6.25 -8.41
CA LEU A 37 -5.57 -5.54 -9.39
C LEU A 37 -6.48 -4.46 -8.77
N MET A 38 -6.15 -3.96 -7.59
CA MET A 38 -6.90 -2.89 -6.95
C MET A 38 -6.98 -1.67 -7.86
N ARG A 39 -8.16 -1.11 -7.97
CA ARG A 39 -8.45 -0.06 -8.94
C ARG A 39 -8.69 1.30 -8.31
N ARG A 40 -9.25 1.33 -7.12
CA ARG A 40 -9.56 2.56 -6.36
C ARG A 40 -9.72 2.22 -4.89
N GLY A 41 -9.72 3.24 -4.09
CA GLY A 41 -10.07 3.14 -2.69
C GLY A 41 -8.86 3.16 -1.79
N LEU A 42 -9.14 2.95 -0.53
CA LEU A 42 -8.16 2.96 0.55
C LEU A 42 -8.24 1.64 1.31
N LEU A 43 -7.16 0.88 1.30
CA LEU A 43 -7.03 -0.38 2.03
C LEU A 43 -6.03 -0.17 3.17
N MET A 44 -6.51 -0.32 4.39
CA MET A 44 -5.72 -0.10 5.60
C MET A 44 -5.58 -1.41 6.37
N VAL A 45 -4.35 -1.80 6.68
CA VAL A 45 -4.06 -3.01 7.46
C VAL A 45 -3.35 -2.60 8.74
N ALA A 46 -3.96 -2.88 9.88
CA ALA A 46 -3.39 -2.51 11.17
C ALA A 46 -2.16 -3.36 11.54
N GLY A 47 -2.06 -4.56 11.00
CA GLY A 47 -0.93 -5.46 11.22
C GLY A 47 -0.03 -5.57 10.00
N ASN A 48 0.43 -6.78 9.75
CA ASN A 48 1.36 -7.11 8.67
C ASN A 48 0.63 -7.46 7.39
N ILE A 49 1.30 -7.26 6.27
CA ILE A 49 0.84 -7.67 4.95
C ILE A 49 1.82 -8.73 4.42
N GLY A 50 1.31 -9.78 3.77
CA GLY A 50 2.12 -10.84 3.19
C GLY A 50 2.83 -10.40 1.91
N ASP A 51 3.15 -11.39 1.05
CA ASP A 51 3.90 -11.15 -0.17
C ASP A 51 3.02 -10.62 -1.30
N HIS A 52 3.63 -9.99 -2.30
CA HIS A 52 2.96 -9.47 -3.50
C HIS A 52 1.88 -8.42 -3.19
N CYS A 53 2.08 -7.60 -2.17
CA CYS A 53 1.18 -6.47 -1.88
C CYS A 53 1.13 -5.51 -3.07
N GLY A 54 -0.08 -5.16 -3.50
CA GLY A 54 -0.27 -4.27 -4.64
C GLY A 54 0.08 -4.90 -5.98
N ASN A 55 0.06 -6.23 -6.07
CA ASN A 55 0.37 -6.94 -7.30
C ASN A 55 -0.56 -6.48 -8.43
N ARG A 56 0.01 -6.08 -9.56
CA ARG A 56 -0.74 -5.58 -10.72
C ARG A 56 -1.71 -4.45 -10.38
N MET A 57 -1.46 -3.70 -9.33
CA MET A 57 -2.32 -2.61 -8.87
C MET A 57 -2.50 -1.55 -9.96
N ILE A 58 -3.73 -1.13 -10.17
CA ILE A 58 -4.09 -0.16 -11.22
C ILE A 58 -4.12 1.25 -10.64
N ALA A 59 -4.67 1.42 -9.45
CA ALA A 59 -4.73 2.70 -8.74
C ALA A 59 -5.23 2.46 -7.30
N GLY A 60 -5.32 3.51 -6.51
CA GLY A 60 -5.74 3.44 -5.12
C GLY A 60 -4.57 3.54 -4.15
N THR A 61 -4.85 3.30 -2.88
CA THR A 61 -3.85 3.40 -1.81
C THR A 61 -3.94 2.21 -0.87
N ILE A 62 -2.78 1.63 -0.56
CA ILE A 62 -2.67 0.58 0.46
C ILE A 62 -1.68 1.06 1.51
N THR A 63 -2.05 0.94 2.78
CA THR A 63 -1.17 1.27 3.90
C THR A 63 -1.21 0.20 4.96
N SER A 64 -0.11 0.03 5.69
CA SER A 64 -0.03 -0.87 6.83
C SER A 64 0.63 -0.19 8.02
N MET A 65 0.40 -0.75 9.20
CA MET A 65 1.11 -0.36 10.42
C MET A 65 2.23 -1.34 10.78
N GLY A 66 2.27 -2.48 10.13
CA GLY A 66 3.24 -3.54 10.39
C GLY A 66 4.23 -3.74 9.25
N SER A 67 4.79 -4.93 9.19
CA SER A 67 5.73 -5.31 8.16
C SER A 67 5.02 -5.73 6.88
N VAL A 68 5.74 -5.66 5.77
CA VAL A 68 5.25 -6.06 4.45
C VAL A 68 6.22 -7.06 3.85
N GLY A 69 5.68 -8.10 3.22
CA GLY A 69 6.46 -9.20 2.68
C GLY A 69 7.22 -8.85 1.40
N GLU A 70 7.48 -9.88 0.59
CA GLU A 70 8.31 -9.78 -0.60
C GLU A 70 7.53 -9.33 -1.84
N ASN A 71 8.24 -8.83 -2.84
CA ASN A 71 7.72 -8.44 -4.15
C ASN A 71 6.59 -7.40 -4.10
N ALA A 72 6.65 -6.48 -3.18
CA ALA A 72 5.66 -5.39 -3.14
C ALA A 72 5.67 -4.61 -4.47
N GLY A 73 4.49 -4.35 -4.98
CA GLY A 73 4.31 -3.56 -6.20
C GLY A 73 4.55 -4.27 -7.51
N ASN A 74 4.70 -5.58 -7.52
CA ASN A 74 4.96 -6.34 -8.75
C ASN A 74 3.86 -6.07 -9.79
N GLY A 75 4.25 -5.61 -10.98
CA GLY A 75 3.32 -5.28 -12.06
C GLY A 75 2.44 -4.06 -11.80
N MET A 76 2.74 -3.28 -10.79
CA MET A 76 1.98 -2.09 -10.43
C MET A 76 2.04 -1.04 -11.54
N ARG A 77 0.88 -0.51 -11.92
CA ARG A 77 0.79 0.51 -12.97
C ARG A 77 0.64 1.91 -12.42
N ARG A 78 -0.19 2.08 -11.40
CA ARG A 78 -0.40 3.33 -10.67
C ARG A 78 -0.81 3.01 -9.25
N GLY A 79 -0.94 4.04 -8.43
CA GLY A 79 -1.37 3.91 -7.06
C GLY A 79 -0.23 4.15 -6.09
N THR A 80 -0.55 4.05 -4.82
CA THR A 80 0.37 4.36 -3.72
C THR A 80 0.37 3.24 -2.69
N LEU A 81 1.56 2.75 -2.37
CA LEU A 81 1.78 1.88 -1.21
C LEU A 81 2.53 2.71 -0.17
N LEU A 82 1.94 2.87 1.01
CA LEU A 82 2.51 3.70 2.07
C LEU A 82 2.79 2.84 3.30
N PHE A 83 4.05 2.68 3.64
CA PHE A 83 4.49 1.78 4.70
C PHE A 83 5.34 2.49 5.76
N PRO A 84 5.25 2.06 7.03
CA PRO A 84 6.08 2.61 8.10
C PRO A 84 7.53 2.16 8.03
N SER A 85 7.80 1.03 7.35
CA SER A 85 9.14 0.50 7.16
C SER A 85 9.24 -0.16 5.80
N LYS A 86 10.47 -0.36 5.34
CA LYS A 86 10.73 -0.96 4.03
C LYS A 86 10.19 -2.38 3.98
N PRO A 87 9.48 -2.79 2.90
CA PRO A 87 9.06 -4.18 2.73
C PRO A 87 10.27 -5.10 2.63
N ALA A 88 10.05 -6.41 2.81
CA ALA A 88 11.11 -7.41 2.69
C ALA A 88 11.82 -7.32 1.34
N SER A 89 11.06 -7.11 0.27
CA SER A 89 11.60 -6.70 -1.02
C SER A 89 10.53 -5.97 -1.83
N MET A 90 10.98 -5.21 -2.83
CA MET A 90 10.13 -4.61 -3.85
C MET A 90 10.35 -5.36 -5.16
N ALA A 91 9.38 -5.26 -6.08
CA ALA A 91 9.59 -5.75 -7.43
C ALA A 91 10.84 -5.07 -8.05
N THR A 92 11.55 -5.80 -8.90
CA THR A 92 12.84 -5.34 -9.44
C THR A 92 12.73 -4.08 -10.29
N GLY A 93 11.55 -3.78 -10.81
CA GLY A 93 11.29 -2.60 -11.64
C GLY A 93 11.09 -1.30 -10.86
N PHE A 94 11.29 -1.28 -9.54
CA PHE A 94 11.19 -0.05 -8.76
C PHE A 94 12.54 0.63 -8.64
N ASN A 95 12.52 1.95 -8.85
CA ASN A 95 13.70 2.80 -8.76
C ASN A 95 13.59 3.73 -7.55
N ASP A 96 14.68 3.85 -6.81
CA ASP A 96 14.76 4.77 -5.68
C ASP A 96 14.83 6.21 -6.22
N CYS A 97 13.84 7.03 -5.85
CA CYS A 97 13.73 8.42 -6.26
C CYS A 97 14.13 9.40 -5.15
N GLY A 98 14.73 8.90 -4.06
CA GLY A 98 15.22 9.73 -2.98
C GLY A 98 14.14 10.10 -1.96
N ARG A 99 14.47 11.09 -1.15
CA ARG A 99 13.61 11.55 -0.05
C ARG A 99 12.77 12.74 -0.50
N HIS A 100 11.51 12.74 -0.14
CA HIS A 100 10.57 13.78 -0.53
C HIS A 100 9.67 14.17 0.62
N SER A 101 9.32 15.46 0.66
CA SER A 101 8.20 15.94 1.45
C SER A 101 7.04 16.14 0.49
N LEU A 102 6.01 15.31 0.60
CA LEU A 102 4.89 15.34 -0.33
C LEU A 102 3.72 16.09 0.27
N GLY A 103 3.22 17.10 -0.44
CA GLY A 103 2.16 17.96 0.06
C GLY A 103 0.82 17.28 0.30
N PHE A 104 0.56 16.15 -0.38
CA PHE A 104 -0.67 15.40 -0.18
C PHE A 104 -0.66 14.53 1.10
N LEU A 105 0.51 14.29 1.69
CA LEU A 105 0.60 13.42 2.87
C LEU A 105 -0.24 13.88 4.05
N PRO A 106 -0.33 15.18 4.39
CA PRO A 106 -1.21 15.61 5.47
C PRO A 106 -2.68 15.26 5.23
N LEU A 107 -3.15 15.35 3.99
CA LEU A 107 -4.52 14.96 3.63
C LEU A 107 -4.72 13.46 3.73
N LEU A 108 -3.78 12.67 3.24
CA LEU A 108 -3.82 11.22 3.35
C LEU A 108 -3.77 10.78 4.80
N MET A 109 -2.95 11.41 5.63
CA MET A 109 -2.88 11.12 7.07
C MET A 109 -4.19 11.38 7.76
N ARG A 110 -4.90 12.45 7.39
CA ARG A 110 -6.22 12.74 7.93
C ARG A 110 -7.20 11.60 7.62
N ASP A 111 -7.20 11.12 6.39
CA ASP A 111 -8.06 10.02 5.96
C ASP A 111 -7.74 8.72 6.71
N ILE A 112 -6.47 8.40 6.86
CA ILE A 112 -6.03 7.17 7.55
C ILE A 112 -6.41 7.21 9.02
N ARG A 113 -6.28 8.36 9.68
CA ARG A 113 -6.50 8.48 11.12
C ARG A 113 -7.98 8.53 11.50
N ALA A 114 -8.83 9.00 10.61
CA ALA A 114 -10.23 9.27 10.94
C ALA A 114 -11.00 8.04 11.43
N PRO A 115 -10.89 6.85 10.81
CA PRO A 115 -11.76 5.73 11.17
C PRO A 115 -11.34 4.94 12.39
N GLU A 116 -10.03 4.83 12.73
CA GLU A 116 -9.60 3.87 13.75
C GLU A 116 -8.39 4.34 14.56
N SER A 117 -8.41 3.98 15.85
CA SER A 117 -7.37 4.38 16.80
C SER A 117 -5.98 3.83 16.45
N ALA A 118 -5.90 2.64 15.85
CA ALA A 118 -4.61 2.06 15.46
C ALA A 118 -3.85 2.95 14.48
N PHE A 119 -4.56 3.59 13.56
CA PHE A 119 -3.97 4.50 12.59
C PHE A 119 -3.75 5.90 13.15
N GLN A 120 -4.43 6.26 14.22
CA GLN A 120 -4.19 7.52 14.91
C GLN A 120 -2.82 7.59 15.58
N ALA A 121 -2.18 6.46 15.80
CA ALA A 121 -0.82 6.39 16.34
C ALA A 121 0.23 6.91 15.34
N LEU A 122 -0.10 7.03 14.06
CA LEU A 122 0.80 7.63 13.07
C LEU A 122 1.00 9.11 13.39
N HIS A 123 2.26 9.50 13.50
CA HIS A 123 2.59 10.86 13.90
C HIS A 123 2.20 11.85 12.80
N PRO A 124 1.35 12.86 13.11
CA PRO A 124 0.84 13.77 12.08
C PRO A 124 1.91 14.66 11.45
N MET A 125 3.06 14.80 12.09
CA MET A 125 4.17 15.61 11.57
C MET A 125 5.08 14.86 10.60
N ARG A 126 4.87 13.55 10.43
CA ARG A 126 5.64 12.78 9.45
C ARG A 126 5.21 13.17 8.05
N ARG A 127 6.09 13.86 7.35
CA ARG A 127 5.83 14.35 5.99
C ARG A 127 6.86 13.87 4.99
N ARG A 128 7.95 13.29 5.48
CA ARG A 128 9.06 12.86 4.63
C ARG A 128 8.97 11.37 4.39
N VAL A 129 9.20 11.02 3.15
CA VAL A 129 9.19 9.63 2.70
C VAL A 129 10.39 9.36 1.81
N GLN A 130 10.84 8.12 1.80
CA GLN A 130 11.67 7.58 0.76
C GLN A 130 10.73 7.11 -0.33
N ARG A 131 10.93 7.58 -1.55
CA ARG A 131 10.03 7.32 -2.66
C ARG A 131 10.66 6.39 -3.68
N TYR A 132 9.89 5.40 -4.11
CA TYR A 132 10.25 4.46 -5.16
C TYR A 132 9.18 4.48 -6.23
N LEU A 133 9.57 4.55 -7.51
CA LEU A 133 8.65 4.54 -8.64
C LEU A 133 8.81 3.27 -9.46
N GLY A 134 7.70 2.74 -9.93
CA GLY A 134 7.65 1.53 -10.76
C GLY A 134 6.22 1.04 -10.99
N ASP A 135 5.98 -0.14 -11.47
CA ASP A 135 6.99 -1.13 -11.88
C ASP A 135 7.42 -0.85 -13.33
N ALA A 136 8.70 -0.63 -13.55
CA ALA A 136 9.22 -0.28 -14.89
C ALA A 136 9.03 -1.42 -15.90
N SER A 137 8.89 -2.67 -15.45
CA SER A 137 8.64 -3.81 -16.34
C SER A 137 7.31 -3.71 -17.09
N VAL A 138 6.38 -2.88 -16.62
CA VAL A 138 5.07 -2.64 -17.25
C VAL A 138 4.84 -1.15 -17.54
N ASP A 139 5.90 -0.36 -17.66
CA ASP A 139 5.85 1.09 -17.79
C ASP A 139 5.01 1.76 -16.70
N GLY A 140 5.06 1.21 -15.49
CA GLY A 140 4.25 1.64 -14.37
C GLY A 140 4.68 2.98 -13.79
N GLN A 141 3.71 3.73 -13.27
CA GLN A 141 3.89 5.01 -12.59
C GLN A 141 3.36 4.94 -11.16
N GLY A 142 3.34 3.74 -10.59
CA GLY A 142 3.01 3.55 -9.19
C GLY A 142 4.14 4.01 -8.27
N GLU A 143 3.82 4.18 -7.00
CA GLU A 143 4.81 4.59 -6.02
C GLU A 143 4.73 3.79 -4.73
N ILE A 144 5.89 3.52 -4.16
CA ILE A 144 6.01 2.99 -2.81
C ILE A 144 6.66 4.08 -1.97
N LEU A 145 5.98 4.47 -0.90
CA LEU A 145 6.42 5.52 0.02
C LEU A 145 6.73 4.90 1.37
N ILE A 146 7.94 5.12 1.86
CA ILE A 146 8.35 4.62 3.17
C ILE A 146 8.56 5.81 4.09
N TRP A 147 7.87 5.82 5.23
CA TRP A 147 8.00 6.88 6.22
C TRP A 147 9.43 7.00 6.73
N ILE A 148 9.94 8.21 6.82
CA ILE A 148 11.24 8.52 7.42
C ILE A 148 11.10 9.69 8.40
N GLY A 149 11.66 9.52 9.55
CA GLY A 149 11.76 10.54 10.58
C GLY A 149 10.46 10.91 11.23
#